data_b83bd30b0237daa3af248eb611cdaf3f
#
_entry.id   b83bd30b0237daa3af248eb611cdaf3f
#
_cell.length_a   1.000
_cell.length_b   1.000
_cell.length_c   1.000
_cell.angle_alpha   90.00
_cell.angle_beta   90.00
_cell.angle_gamma   90.00
#
_symmetry.space_group_name_H-M   'P 1'
#
loop_
_entity.id
_entity.type
_entity.pdbx_description
1 polymer ?
#
loop_
_entity_poly.entity_id
_entity_poly.type
_entity_poly.pdbx_seq_one_letter_code
_entity_poly.pdbx_strand_id
1 'polypeptide(L)'
;MKNFKPIWLMVCTLALACAPSSKDEQTAENEETSIFRHQPLVTHMYTADPSAHVFEGKIYIYPSHDIETGATSDDMGGHFDMKDYHVFSMDEPGAAVKDHGPVLKLEDIPWASRQLWAPDAAHKEGKYYLYFPAKDQDDIFRIGVAVADNPAGPFKAQPNPIKGSYSMDPAVFQDDDGSNYLYFGGIWGGQLQWFEDGELVAGRKGPTDGIPAPDQAALMPKVAKLTADMLEMAEKPKDALIVDEQGNPILSGDNQRRFFEGAWVHKYNEQYYLSYSTGDTHNIAYAIGDNPYGPFVHKGNVLLPVQGWTNHHSIVEFEGKWYLFYHDTELSGETHLRNIKMAELQYNPDGTIQTINPMK
;
A
#
# COMPACT_ATOMS: atom_id res chain seq x y z
N MET A 1 5.42 56.59 77.93
CA MET A 1 5.32 56.80 76.50
C MET A 1 6.06 55.66 75.85
N LYS A 2 5.33 54.66 75.24
CA LYS A 2 5.89 53.46 74.60
C LYS A 2 5.63 53.57 73.16
N ASN A 3 6.70 53.63 72.36
CA ASN A 3 6.64 53.65 70.89
C ASN A 3 6.32 52.28 70.31
N PHE A 4 5.21 52.13 69.60
CA PHE A 4 4.91 51.00 68.74
C PHE A 4 5.40 51.26 67.34
N LYS A 5 6.21 50.36 66.73
CA LYS A 5 6.58 50.32 65.31
C LYS A 5 5.64 49.31 64.62
N PRO A 6 5.11 49.59 63.45
CA PRO A 6 4.31 48.62 62.70
C PRO A 6 5.23 47.66 61.98
N ILE A 7 4.88 46.35 62.04
CA ILE A 7 5.47 45.25 61.31
C ILE A 7 4.75 45.19 59.91
N TRP A 8 5.49 45.32 58.85
CA TRP A 8 5.02 45.09 57.48
C TRP A 8 5.11 43.58 57.22
N LEU A 9 3.95 42.92 56.93
CA LEU A 9 3.86 41.54 56.47
C LEU A 9 4.04 41.55 54.93
N MET A 10 5.15 40.98 54.45
CA MET A 10 5.43 40.79 53.04
C MET A 10 4.75 39.48 52.62
N VAL A 11 3.64 39.57 51.87
CA VAL A 11 2.98 38.41 51.29
C VAL A 11 3.75 38.05 50.03
N CYS A 12 4.54 36.96 50.08
CA CYS A 12 5.10 36.33 48.86
C CYS A 12 4.01 35.50 48.16
N THR A 13 3.50 35.99 47.06
CA THR A 13 2.71 35.19 46.13
C THR A 13 3.65 34.27 45.37
N LEU A 14 3.64 32.98 45.66
CA LEU A 14 4.24 31.95 44.80
C LEU A 14 3.35 31.81 43.57
N ALA A 15 3.83 32.28 42.43
CA ALA A 15 3.31 31.89 41.14
C ALA A 15 3.80 30.45 40.84
N LEU A 16 2.92 29.45 40.92
CA LEU A 16 3.18 28.15 40.36
C LEU A 16 3.20 28.32 38.81
N ALA A 17 4.37 28.35 38.21
CA ALA A 17 4.53 28.12 36.80
C ALA A 17 4.32 26.62 36.57
N CYS A 18 3.22 26.26 35.92
CA CYS A 18 3.09 24.92 35.36
C CYS A 18 4.13 24.80 34.23
N ALA A 19 5.19 24.03 34.48
CA ALA A 19 6.07 23.58 33.42
C ALA A 19 5.30 22.57 32.53
N PRO A 20 5.43 22.62 31.22
CA PRO A 20 4.85 21.61 30.34
C PRO A 20 5.39 20.23 30.72
N SER A 21 4.57 19.21 30.56
CA SER A 21 4.95 17.84 30.91
C SER A 21 6.09 17.39 29.97
N SER A 22 7.03 16.60 30.50
CA SER A 22 8.18 16.09 29.71
C SER A 22 7.80 15.31 28.46
N LYS A 23 6.55 14.87 28.34
CA LYS A 23 6.00 14.23 27.14
C LYS A 23 5.68 15.24 26.03
N ASP A 24 5.18 16.41 26.39
CA ASP A 24 4.80 17.44 25.40
C ASP A 24 6.05 18.13 24.82
N GLU A 25 7.11 18.31 25.62
CA GLU A 25 8.40 18.82 25.13
C GLU A 25 9.10 17.81 24.21
N GLN A 26 9.04 16.51 24.52
CA GLN A 26 9.70 15.47 23.73
C GLN A 26 8.98 15.21 22.38
N THR A 27 7.64 15.40 22.33
CA THR A 27 6.88 15.37 21.07
C THR A 27 7.16 16.59 20.22
N ALA A 28 7.19 17.79 20.82
CA ALA A 28 7.48 19.02 20.09
C ALA A 28 8.93 19.07 19.53
N GLU A 29 9.94 18.59 20.30
CA GLU A 29 11.33 18.49 19.84
C GLU A 29 11.48 17.49 18.69
N ASN A 30 10.75 16.36 18.71
CA ASN A 30 10.78 15.36 17.65
C ASN A 30 10.13 15.86 16.36
N GLU A 31 9.06 16.67 16.43
CA GLU A 31 8.43 17.27 15.24
C GLU A 31 9.34 18.30 14.55
N GLU A 32 10.10 19.09 15.31
CA GLU A 32 10.97 20.14 14.77
C GLU A 32 12.24 19.60 14.10
N THR A 33 12.69 18.39 14.47
CA THR A 33 13.90 17.74 13.96
C THR A 33 13.63 16.67 12.91
N SER A 34 12.40 16.16 12.79
CA SER A 34 12.06 15.13 11.81
C SER A 34 12.23 15.64 10.37
N ILE A 35 12.95 14.86 9.55
CA ILE A 35 13.10 15.10 8.11
C ILE A 35 11.88 14.64 7.31
N PHE A 36 10.98 13.88 7.91
CA PHE A 36 9.77 13.38 7.28
C PHE A 36 8.64 14.39 7.37
N ARG A 37 7.84 14.47 6.31
CA ARG A 37 6.73 15.42 6.20
C ARG A 37 5.45 14.91 6.89
N HIS A 38 5.21 13.62 6.83
CA HIS A 38 4.00 12.98 7.37
C HIS A 38 4.36 12.02 8.49
N GLN A 39 3.49 11.89 9.48
CA GLN A 39 3.72 11.03 10.65
C GLN A 39 3.24 9.59 10.40
N PRO A 40 3.88 8.58 11.00
CA PRO A 40 3.37 7.21 11.01
C PRO A 40 1.97 7.13 11.62
N LEU A 41 1.06 6.42 10.93
CA LEU A 41 -0.31 6.21 11.40
C LEU A 41 -0.40 5.16 12.51
N VAL A 42 0.51 4.19 12.49
CA VAL A 42 0.61 3.09 13.47
C VAL A 42 2.04 3.04 13.98
N THR A 43 2.22 3.06 15.31
CA THR A 43 3.55 3.12 15.95
C THR A 43 3.83 1.97 16.92
N HIS A 44 2.85 1.10 17.17
CA HIS A 44 2.98 -0.03 18.10
C HIS A 44 3.36 -1.34 17.43
N MET A 45 3.38 -1.35 16.10
CA MET A 45 3.81 -2.45 15.25
C MET A 45 4.28 -1.91 13.89
N TYR A 46 5.00 -2.71 13.13
CA TYR A 46 5.44 -2.35 11.79
C TYR A 46 4.39 -2.76 10.76
N THR A 47 4.08 -1.84 9.85
CA THR A 47 3.02 -2.01 8.84
C THR A 47 3.46 -1.42 7.51
N ALA A 48 3.05 -2.06 6.40
CA ALA A 48 3.44 -1.64 5.07
C ALA A 48 2.31 -1.81 4.05
N ASP A 49 2.56 -1.42 2.81
CA ASP A 49 1.70 -1.72 1.66
C ASP A 49 0.22 -1.38 1.93
N PRO A 50 -0.10 -0.13 2.34
CA PRO A 50 -1.42 0.19 2.84
C PRO A 50 -2.46 0.18 1.72
N SER A 51 -3.42 -0.74 1.79
CA SER A 51 -4.64 -0.68 0.99
C SER A 51 -5.73 0.00 1.81
N ALA A 52 -6.14 1.19 1.41
CA ALA A 52 -7.14 1.99 2.09
C ALA A 52 -8.45 2.07 1.29
N HIS A 53 -9.58 1.92 1.98
CA HIS A 53 -10.91 1.99 1.39
C HIS A 53 -11.88 2.75 2.31
N VAL A 54 -12.89 3.37 1.73
CA VAL A 54 -14.00 3.95 2.49
C VAL A 54 -15.14 2.94 2.53
N PHE A 55 -15.38 2.36 3.71
CA PHE A 55 -16.51 1.49 3.96
C PHE A 55 -17.33 2.05 5.13
N GLU A 56 -18.64 2.01 5.02
CA GLU A 56 -19.56 2.46 6.09
C GLU A 56 -19.27 3.88 6.61
N GLY A 57 -18.77 4.77 5.72
CA GLY A 57 -18.45 6.17 6.05
C GLY A 57 -17.16 6.35 6.86
N LYS A 58 -16.29 5.34 6.92
CA LYS A 58 -14.98 5.37 7.60
C LYS A 58 -13.89 4.89 6.65
N ILE A 59 -12.66 5.29 6.94
CA ILE A 59 -11.48 4.75 6.25
C ILE A 59 -11.03 3.48 6.96
N TYR A 60 -10.95 2.37 6.21
CA TYR A 60 -10.33 1.11 6.64
C TYR A 60 -9.03 0.92 5.89
N ILE A 61 -7.99 0.46 6.59
CA ILE A 61 -6.66 0.24 6.05
C ILE A 61 -6.28 -1.22 6.29
N TYR A 62 -5.87 -1.89 5.22
CA TYR A 62 -5.46 -3.29 5.18
C TYR A 62 -3.98 -3.37 4.79
N PRO A 63 -3.06 -3.27 5.73
CA PRO A 63 -1.63 -3.32 5.44
C PRO A 63 -1.06 -4.72 5.55
N SER A 64 0.15 -4.90 5.02
CA SER A 64 1.06 -5.97 5.46
C SER A 64 1.48 -5.73 6.91
N HIS A 65 1.67 -6.81 7.69
CA HIS A 65 2.23 -6.77 9.03
C HIS A 65 3.68 -7.23 9.00
N ASP A 66 4.60 -6.26 8.99
CA ASP A 66 6.04 -6.54 8.99
C ASP A 66 6.49 -7.07 10.34
N ILE A 67 7.29 -8.13 10.32
CA ILE A 67 7.84 -8.76 11.51
C ILE A 67 9.35 -8.97 11.38
N GLU A 68 10.07 -8.90 12.50
CA GLU A 68 11.48 -9.25 12.53
C GLU A 68 11.66 -10.77 12.40
N THR A 69 12.35 -11.19 11.36
CA THR A 69 12.57 -12.61 11.06
C THR A 69 14.01 -13.05 11.28
N GLY A 70 14.95 -12.10 11.39
CA GLY A 70 16.40 -12.36 11.40
C GLY A 70 16.93 -12.90 10.06
N ALA A 71 16.10 -12.94 9.01
CA ALA A 71 16.54 -13.38 7.69
C ALA A 71 17.40 -12.31 7.00
N THR A 72 18.43 -12.73 6.29
CA THR A 72 19.24 -11.82 5.47
C THR A 72 18.40 -11.30 4.31
N SER A 73 18.49 -10.00 4.03
CA SER A 73 17.85 -9.38 2.87
C SER A 73 18.36 -9.98 1.56
N ASP A 74 17.46 -10.29 0.65
CA ASP A 74 17.73 -10.80 -0.69
C ASP A 74 16.76 -10.23 -1.72
N ASP A 75 17.10 -10.36 -3.02
CA ASP A 75 16.30 -9.85 -4.13
C ASP A 75 15.03 -10.66 -4.41
N MET A 76 14.83 -11.78 -3.70
CA MET A 76 13.63 -12.59 -3.75
C MET A 76 12.66 -12.31 -2.59
N GLY A 77 13.00 -11.33 -1.74
CA GLY A 77 12.16 -10.90 -0.64
C GLY A 77 11.99 -11.92 0.49
N GLY A 78 12.95 -12.84 0.68
CA GLY A 78 12.90 -13.87 1.71
C GLY A 78 12.79 -13.32 3.14
N HIS A 79 13.25 -12.10 3.34
CA HIS A 79 13.20 -11.38 4.62
C HIS A 79 11.81 -10.79 4.94
N PHE A 80 10.91 -10.67 3.97
CA PHE A 80 9.52 -10.25 4.17
C PHE A 80 8.63 -11.48 4.43
N ASP A 81 8.73 -12.11 5.61
CA ASP A 81 8.03 -13.36 5.92
C ASP A 81 6.84 -13.14 6.88
N MET A 82 5.92 -12.24 6.48
CA MET A 82 4.71 -11.87 7.22
C MET A 82 3.77 -13.08 7.39
N LYS A 83 3.07 -13.13 8.54
CA LYS A 83 2.28 -14.29 8.98
C LYS A 83 0.80 -14.01 9.20
N ASP A 84 0.39 -12.77 9.25
CA ASP A 84 -1.01 -12.38 9.46
C ASP A 84 -1.30 -11.00 8.86
N TYR A 85 -2.58 -10.65 8.84
CA TYR A 85 -3.05 -9.31 8.52
C TYR A 85 -3.81 -8.71 9.68
N HIS A 86 -3.57 -7.44 9.96
CA HIS A 86 -4.38 -6.58 10.81
C HIS A 86 -5.24 -5.65 9.96
N VAL A 87 -6.35 -5.19 10.51
CA VAL A 87 -7.15 -4.12 9.93
C VAL A 87 -7.13 -2.92 10.86
N PHE A 88 -6.92 -1.77 10.29
CA PHE A 88 -7.01 -0.49 11.01
C PHE A 88 -8.17 0.34 10.45
N SER A 89 -8.71 1.24 11.28
CA SER A 89 -9.70 2.20 10.79
C SER A 89 -9.54 3.56 11.46
N MET A 90 -10.01 4.60 10.76
CA MET A 90 -10.18 5.95 11.29
C MET A 90 -11.53 6.51 10.84
N ASP A 91 -12.15 7.32 11.68
CA ASP A 91 -13.46 7.91 11.39
C ASP A 91 -13.37 8.99 10.28
N GLU A 92 -12.24 9.70 10.22
CA GLU A 92 -11.91 10.72 9.23
C GLU A 92 -10.38 10.84 9.10
N PRO A 93 -9.86 11.41 7.99
CA PRO A 93 -8.42 11.64 7.82
C PRO A 93 -7.82 12.45 8.96
N GLY A 94 -6.76 11.91 9.59
CA GLY A 94 -6.08 12.51 10.74
C GLY A 94 -6.71 12.18 12.10
N ALA A 95 -7.83 11.47 12.16
CA ALA A 95 -8.37 10.95 13.41
C ALA A 95 -7.50 9.82 13.99
N ALA A 96 -7.71 9.50 15.26
CA ALA A 96 -7.02 8.40 15.91
C ALA A 96 -7.29 7.07 15.19
N VAL A 97 -6.23 6.34 14.92
CA VAL A 97 -6.30 5.03 14.26
C VAL A 97 -6.65 3.96 15.29
N LYS A 98 -7.68 3.17 14.97
CA LYS A 98 -8.10 2.01 15.76
C LYS A 98 -7.53 0.75 15.12
N ASP A 99 -6.79 -0.04 15.88
CA ASP A 99 -6.39 -1.41 15.54
C ASP A 99 -7.52 -2.39 15.90
N HIS A 100 -7.96 -3.20 14.93
CA HIS A 100 -8.97 -4.23 15.12
C HIS A 100 -8.36 -5.61 15.43
N GLY A 101 -7.03 -5.70 15.49
CA GLY A 101 -6.30 -6.93 15.70
C GLY A 101 -6.15 -7.79 14.44
N PRO A 102 -5.61 -9.01 14.59
CA PRO A 102 -5.40 -9.91 13.47
C PRO A 102 -6.74 -10.44 12.92
N VAL A 103 -6.91 -10.35 11.60
CA VAL A 103 -8.16 -10.69 10.91
C VAL A 103 -8.06 -11.90 10.01
N LEU A 104 -6.83 -12.29 9.63
CA LEU A 104 -6.50 -13.50 8.86
C LEU A 104 -5.07 -13.91 9.19
N LYS A 105 -4.83 -15.20 9.44
CA LYS A 105 -3.49 -15.73 9.71
C LYS A 105 -3.10 -16.74 8.65
N LEU A 106 -1.81 -16.88 8.41
CA LEU A 106 -1.25 -17.85 7.46
C LEU A 106 -1.70 -19.29 7.75
N GLU A 107 -1.78 -19.68 9.04
CA GLU A 107 -2.22 -21.01 9.47
C GLU A 107 -3.69 -21.32 9.13
N ASP A 108 -4.51 -20.29 8.90
CA ASP A 108 -5.93 -20.41 8.52
C ASP A 108 -6.14 -20.53 7.01
N ILE A 109 -5.06 -20.52 6.20
CA ILE A 109 -5.11 -20.58 4.73
C ILE A 109 -4.62 -21.96 4.26
N PRO A 110 -5.51 -22.86 3.82
CA PRO A 110 -5.18 -24.28 3.61
C PRO A 110 -4.09 -24.55 2.56
N TRP A 111 -3.95 -23.67 1.57
CA TRP A 111 -3.04 -23.83 0.44
C TRP A 111 -1.72 -23.07 0.60
N ALA A 112 -1.68 -22.04 1.47
CA ALA A 112 -0.52 -21.19 1.63
C ALA A 112 0.56 -21.86 2.50
N SER A 113 1.82 -21.55 2.22
CA SER A 113 2.98 -22.02 2.98
C SER A 113 3.69 -20.90 3.73
N ARG A 114 3.80 -19.72 3.14
CA ARG A 114 4.53 -18.58 3.72
C ARG A 114 4.24 -17.25 3.02
N GLN A 115 4.71 -16.15 3.61
CA GLN A 115 4.78 -14.80 3.04
C GLN A 115 3.39 -14.23 2.63
N LEU A 116 2.65 -13.75 3.62
CA LEU A 116 1.44 -12.95 3.38
C LEU A 116 1.85 -11.51 3.05
N TRP A 117 2.01 -11.21 1.74
CA TRP A 117 2.44 -9.90 1.28
C TRP A 117 1.26 -8.93 1.08
N ALA A 118 1.48 -7.83 0.34
CA ALA A 118 0.54 -6.72 0.17
C ALA A 118 -0.91 -7.16 -0.13
N PRO A 119 -1.88 -6.95 0.75
CA PRO A 119 -3.28 -7.30 0.54
C PRO A 119 -4.05 -6.14 -0.09
N ASP A 120 -5.26 -6.44 -0.57
CA ASP A 120 -6.27 -5.44 -0.89
C ASP A 120 -7.65 -5.90 -0.43
N ALA A 121 -8.59 -4.95 -0.30
CA ALA A 121 -9.95 -5.24 0.10
C ALA A 121 -10.98 -4.69 -0.89
N ALA A 122 -12.13 -5.35 -0.95
CA ALA A 122 -13.28 -4.89 -1.72
C ALA A 122 -14.58 -5.15 -0.97
N HIS A 123 -15.64 -4.44 -1.36
CA HIS A 123 -16.98 -4.64 -0.83
C HIS A 123 -17.99 -4.87 -1.96
N LYS A 124 -18.83 -5.89 -1.79
CA LYS A 124 -19.94 -6.12 -2.70
C LYS A 124 -21.09 -6.84 -1.99
N GLU A 125 -22.30 -6.31 -2.17
CA GLU A 125 -23.56 -6.93 -1.70
C GLU A 125 -23.52 -7.32 -0.22
N GLY A 126 -22.95 -6.46 0.64
CA GLY A 126 -22.87 -6.66 2.08
C GLY A 126 -21.79 -7.65 2.53
N LYS A 127 -20.91 -8.05 1.62
CA LYS A 127 -19.73 -8.87 1.93
C LYS A 127 -18.45 -8.09 1.69
N TYR A 128 -17.44 -8.35 2.50
CA TYR A 128 -16.10 -7.80 2.40
C TYR A 128 -15.15 -8.91 1.96
N TYR A 129 -14.29 -8.59 1.01
CA TYR A 129 -13.35 -9.50 0.40
C TYR A 129 -11.94 -8.99 0.67
N LEU A 130 -11.07 -9.84 1.20
CA LEU A 130 -9.65 -9.57 1.37
C LEU A 130 -8.88 -10.41 0.35
N TYR A 131 -8.24 -9.77 -0.61
CA TYR A 131 -7.36 -10.40 -1.58
C TYR A 131 -5.93 -10.33 -1.06
N PHE A 132 -5.22 -11.42 -1.17
CA PHE A 132 -3.87 -11.49 -0.62
C PHE A 132 -2.98 -12.43 -1.42
N PRO A 133 -1.69 -12.08 -1.62
CA PRO A 133 -0.73 -13.00 -2.16
C PRO A 133 -0.14 -13.84 -1.03
N ALA A 134 0.09 -15.12 -1.32
CA ALA A 134 0.88 -16.01 -0.49
C ALA A 134 1.60 -17.02 -1.37
N LYS A 135 2.74 -17.52 -0.92
CA LYS A 135 3.41 -18.62 -1.60
C LYS A 135 2.71 -19.95 -1.28
N ASP A 136 2.50 -20.75 -2.33
CA ASP A 136 2.00 -22.10 -2.21
C ASP A 136 3.12 -23.10 -1.77
N GLN A 137 2.81 -24.40 -1.79
CA GLN A 137 3.76 -25.44 -1.38
C GLN A 137 4.94 -25.60 -2.37
N ASP A 138 4.81 -25.09 -3.59
CA ASP A 138 5.86 -25.08 -4.62
C ASP A 138 6.69 -23.79 -4.61
N ASP A 139 6.51 -22.93 -3.58
CA ASP A 139 7.15 -21.63 -3.42
C ASP A 139 6.78 -20.60 -4.50
N ILE A 140 5.61 -20.74 -5.09
CA ILE A 140 5.05 -19.85 -6.11
C ILE A 140 3.96 -18.98 -5.48
N PHE A 141 4.06 -17.65 -5.70
CA PHE A 141 2.99 -16.75 -5.30
C PHE A 141 1.68 -17.02 -6.06
N ARG A 142 0.61 -17.13 -5.29
CA ARG A 142 -0.78 -17.20 -5.75
C ARG A 142 -1.57 -16.11 -5.05
N ILE A 143 -2.67 -15.69 -5.65
CA ILE A 143 -3.59 -14.75 -5.04
C ILE A 143 -4.75 -15.55 -4.44
N GLY A 144 -4.96 -15.36 -3.13
CA GLY A 144 -6.12 -15.88 -2.43
C GLY A 144 -7.19 -14.82 -2.23
N VAL A 145 -8.38 -15.26 -1.85
CA VAL A 145 -9.46 -14.40 -1.39
C VAL A 145 -10.05 -14.94 -0.09
N ALA A 146 -10.32 -14.07 0.86
CA ALA A 146 -11.02 -14.38 2.10
C ALA A 146 -12.25 -13.47 2.23
N VAL A 147 -13.31 -13.94 2.88
CA VAL A 147 -14.61 -13.28 2.94
C VAL A 147 -15.02 -13.00 4.38
N ALA A 148 -15.61 -11.83 4.64
CA ALA A 148 -16.15 -11.44 5.94
C ALA A 148 -17.52 -10.77 5.80
N ASP A 149 -18.25 -10.64 6.92
CA ASP A 149 -19.53 -9.95 7.02
C ASP A 149 -19.36 -8.48 7.47
N ASN A 150 -18.16 -8.08 7.83
CA ASN A 150 -17.85 -6.69 8.19
C ASN A 150 -16.42 -6.32 7.75
N PRO A 151 -16.12 -5.01 7.58
CA PRO A 151 -14.82 -4.57 7.05
C PRO A 151 -13.63 -4.90 7.95
N ALA A 152 -13.86 -5.05 9.25
CA ALA A 152 -12.80 -5.40 10.22
C ALA A 152 -12.68 -6.92 10.43
N GLY A 153 -13.25 -7.76 9.56
CA GLY A 153 -13.20 -9.21 9.68
C GLY A 153 -14.03 -9.78 10.83
N PRO A 154 -13.71 -11.01 11.31
CA PRO A 154 -12.64 -11.87 10.82
C PRO A 154 -12.91 -12.38 9.40
N PHE A 155 -11.86 -12.52 8.62
CA PHE A 155 -11.96 -13.04 7.26
C PHE A 155 -11.75 -14.56 7.23
N LYS A 156 -12.51 -15.24 6.39
CA LYS A 156 -12.38 -16.67 6.16
C LYS A 156 -11.84 -16.94 4.76
N ALA A 157 -10.63 -17.48 4.66
CA ALA A 157 -10.00 -17.81 3.39
C ALA A 157 -10.77 -18.87 2.60
N GLN A 158 -10.77 -18.73 1.27
CA GLN A 158 -11.23 -19.79 0.39
C GLN A 158 -10.26 -20.96 0.42
N PRO A 159 -10.73 -22.20 0.17
CA PRO A 159 -9.91 -23.40 0.30
C PRO A 159 -8.80 -23.53 -0.75
N ASN A 160 -8.89 -22.76 -1.84
CA ASN A 160 -7.91 -22.72 -2.92
C ASN A 160 -7.61 -21.25 -3.30
N PRO A 161 -6.45 -20.97 -3.90
CA PRO A 161 -6.20 -19.66 -4.51
C PRO A 161 -7.11 -19.45 -5.71
N ILE A 162 -7.27 -18.19 -6.13
CA ILE A 162 -7.97 -17.82 -7.37
C ILE A 162 -7.33 -18.60 -8.52
N LYS A 163 -8.15 -19.31 -9.28
CA LYS A 163 -7.67 -20.17 -10.36
C LYS A 163 -6.92 -19.39 -11.44
N GLY A 164 -5.70 -19.84 -11.74
CA GLY A 164 -4.84 -19.18 -12.76
C GLY A 164 -4.20 -17.91 -12.27
N SER A 165 -4.27 -17.58 -10.98
CA SER A 165 -3.54 -16.47 -10.37
C SER A 165 -2.05 -16.80 -10.21
N TYR A 166 -1.23 -15.78 -10.26
CA TYR A 166 0.22 -15.83 -10.05
C TYR A 166 0.73 -14.46 -9.64
N SER A 167 2.00 -14.37 -9.19
CA SER A 167 2.58 -13.12 -8.73
C SER A 167 1.86 -12.55 -7.49
N MET A 168 1.94 -11.25 -7.26
CA MET A 168 1.60 -10.59 -6.00
C MET A 168 0.84 -9.27 -6.21
N ASP A 169 0.62 -8.53 -5.14
CA ASP A 169 0.05 -7.18 -5.08
C ASP A 169 -1.31 -7.09 -5.77
N PRO A 170 -2.29 -7.88 -5.35
CA PRO A 170 -3.65 -7.73 -5.84
C PRO A 170 -4.22 -6.35 -5.46
N ALA A 171 -4.90 -5.70 -6.40
CA ALA A 171 -5.70 -4.50 -6.16
C ALA A 171 -7.01 -4.60 -6.93
N VAL A 172 -8.13 -4.39 -6.25
CA VAL A 172 -9.46 -4.49 -6.85
C VAL A 172 -10.03 -3.11 -7.10
N PHE A 173 -10.33 -2.82 -8.33
CA PHE A 173 -11.06 -1.62 -8.74
C PHE A 173 -12.51 -1.97 -9.06
N GLN A 174 -13.46 -1.26 -8.43
CA GLN A 174 -14.88 -1.33 -8.74
C GLN A 174 -15.25 -0.16 -9.64
N ASP A 175 -15.73 -0.47 -10.83
CA ASP A 175 -16.18 0.53 -11.79
C ASP A 175 -17.64 0.94 -11.57
N ASP A 176 -18.06 2.07 -12.14
CA ASP A 176 -19.40 2.64 -12.01
C ASP A 176 -20.51 1.75 -12.59
N ASP A 177 -20.16 0.86 -13.54
CA ASP A 177 -21.09 -0.13 -14.09
C ASP A 177 -21.29 -1.37 -13.18
N GLY A 178 -20.63 -1.38 -12.01
CA GLY A 178 -20.64 -2.50 -11.05
C GLY A 178 -19.71 -3.65 -11.40
N SER A 179 -18.92 -3.54 -12.48
CA SER A 179 -17.84 -4.47 -12.78
C SER A 179 -16.69 -4.31 -11.80
N ASN A 180 -16.03 -5.42 -11.47
CA ASN A 180 -14.86 -5.42 -10.60
C ASN A 180 -13.67 -5.99 -11.37
N TYR A 181 -12.54 -5.32 -11.26
CA TYR A 181 -11.29 -5.67 -11.94
C TYR A 181 -10.20 -5.92 -10.92
N LEU A 182 -9.51 -7.04 -11.05
CA LEU A 182 -8.35 -7.40 -10.26
C LEU A 182 -7.10 -7.02 -11.05
N TYR A 183 -6.31 -6.07 -10.53
CA TYR A 183 -4.96 -5.77 -10.98
C TYR A 183 -3.96 -6.49 -10.09
N PHE A 184 -2.85 -6.95 -10.66
CA PHE A 184 -1.83 -7.64 -9.88
C PHE A 184 -0.50 -7.72 -10.61
N GLY A 185 0.54 -8.07 -9.88
CA GLY A 185 1.87 -8.35 -10.42
C GLY A 185 2.97 -7.59 -9.72
N GLY A 186 4.13 -8.19 -9.70
CA GLY A 186 5.38 -7.59 -9.27
C GLY A 186 6.55 -8.43 -9.75
N ILE A 187 7.64 -7.78 -10.14
CA ILE A 187 8.85 -8.46 -10.61
C ILE A 187 9.77 -8.84 -9.45
N TRP A 188 10.92 -9.47 -9.72
CA TRP A 188 11.88 -10.00 -8.76
C TRP A 188 11.21 -11.00 -7.81
N GLY A 189 11.20 -10.73 -6.51
CA GLY A 189 10.56 -11.58 -5.51
C GLY A 189 9.07 -11.85 -5.77
N GLY A 190 8.39 -10.94 -6.48
CA GLY A 190 7.00 -11.09 -6.91
C GLY A 190 6.77 -12.06 -8.06
N GLN A 191 7.84 -12.55 -8.70
CA GLN A 191 7.84 -13.67 -9.65
C GLN A 191 7.08 -13.45 -10.96
N LEU A 192 6.60 -12.21 -11.27
CA LEU A 192 5.87 -11.94 -12.51
C LEU A 192 6.67 -12.34 -13.75
N GLN A 193 7.98 -12.10 -13.75
CA GLN A 193 8.91 -12.45 -14.83
C GLN A 193 9.07 -13.96 -15.06
N TRP A 194 8.60 -14.79 -14.15
CA TRP A 194 8.67 -16.26 -14.30
C TRP A 194 7.55 -16.81 -15.16
N PHE A 195 6.54 -16.00 -15.48
CA PHE A 195 5.35 -16.43 -16.21
C PHE A 195 5.33 -15.86 -17.63
N GLU A 196 4.88 -16.68 -18.57
CA GLU A 196 4.53 -16.30 -19.93
C GLU A 196 3.11 -16.78 -20.23
N ASP A 197 2.25 -15.92 -20.73
CA ASP A 197 0.84 -16.21 -20.98
C ASP A 197 0.07 -16.85 -19.81
N GLY A 198 0.51 -16.55 -18.56
CA GLY A 198 -0.07 -17.10 -17.32
C GLY A 198 0.46 -18.47 -16.94
N GLU A 199 1.41 -19.03 -17.68
CA GLU A 199 2.04 -20.31 -17.38
C GLU A 199 3.47 -20.11 -16.84
N LEU A 200 3.82 -20.90 -15.81
CA LEU A 200 5.15 -20.88 -15.22
C LEU A 200 6.19 -21.43 -16.21
N VAL A 201 7.21 -20.66 -16.51
CA VAL A 201 8.31 -21.09 -17.39
C VAL A 201 9.32 -21.91 -16.60
N ALA A 202 9.51 -23.14 -16.99
CA ALA A 202 10.42 -24.07 -16.31
C ALA A 202 11.86 -23.54 -16.26
N GLY A 203 12.46 -23.58 -15.09
CA GLY A 203 13.86 -23.20 -14.87
C GLY A 203 14.09 -21.74 -14.47
N ARG A 204 13.09 -20.87 -14.54
CA ARG A 204 13.15 -19.51 -13.98
C ARG A 204 13.03 -19.57 -12.45
N LYS A 205 14.01 -19.01 -11.74
CA LYS A 205 14.11 -19.06 -10.26
C LYS A 205 14.76 -17.82 -9.64
N GLY A 206 15.51 -17.05 -10.42
CA GLY A 206 16.23 -15.87 -9.96
C GLY A 206 15.43 -14.58 -10.17
N PRO A 207 15.83 -13.48 -9.52
CA PRO A 207 15.12 -12.20 -9.59
C PRO A 207 15.09 -11.62 -11.00
N THR A 208 16.06 -11.94 -11.83
CA THR A 208 16.16 -11.42 -13.21
C THR A 208 15.80 -12.43 -14.31
N ASP A 209 15.47 -13.67 -13.95
CA ASP A 209 15.14 -14.73 -14.92
C ASP A 209 13.81 -14.40 -15.63
N GLY A 210 13.88 -14.05 -16.91
CA GLY A 210 12.72 -13.67 -17.70
C GLY A 210 12.43 -12.16 -17.72
N ILE A 211 13.26 -11.32 -17.12
CA ILE A 211 13.20 -9.87 -17.30
C ILE A 211 13.59 -9.54 -18.76
N PRO A 212 12.77 -8.78 -19.51
CA PRO A 212 13.10 -8.40 -20.90
C PRO A 212 14.39 -7.57 -20.97
N ALA A 213 15.07 -7.63 -22.12
CA ALA A 213 16.25 -6.80 -22.37
C ALA A 213 15.90 -5.30 -22.26
N PRO A 214 16.88 -4.43 -21.94
CA PRO A 214 16.62 -3.00 -21.66
C PRO A 214 15.93 -2.24 -22.80
N ASP A 215 16.10 -2.67 -24.05
CA ASP A 215 15.51 -2.09 -25.26
C ASP A 215 14.19 -2.76 -25.69
N GLN A 216 13.69 -3.69 -24.90
CA GLN A 216 12.40 -4.36 -25.10
C GLN A 216 11.33 -3.74 -24.19
N ALA A 217 10.05 -3.96 -24.50
CA ALA A 217 8.94 -3.55 -23.65
C ALA A 217 9.08 -4.14 -22.25
N ALA A 218 8.83 -3.33 -21.22
CA ALA A 218 8.80 -3.77 -19.84
C ALA A 218 7.66 -4.76 -19.58
N LEU A 219 7.79 -5.57 -18.53
CA LEU A 219 6.67 -6.31 -17.98
C LEU A 219 5.61 -5.32 -17.44
N MET A 220 4.34 -5.66 -17.63
CA MET A 220 3.21 -4.83 -17.27
C MET A 220 2.42 -5.48 -16.13
N PRO A 221 1.73 -4.68 -15.29
CA PRO A 221 0.74 -5.25 -14.36
C PRO A 221 -0.32 -6.01 -15.15
N LYS A 222 -0.91 -7.00 -14.52
CA LYS A 222 -1.98 -7.80 -15.11
C LYS A 222 -3.33 -7.26 -14.64
N VAL A 223 -4.35 -7.41 -15.49
CA VAL A 223 -5.73 -7.08 -15.17
C VAL A 223 -6.67 -8.16 -15.68
N ALA A 224 -7.65 -8.53 -14.85
CA ALA A 224 -8.73 -9.42 -15.22
C ALA A 224 -10.03 -8.98 -14.55
N LYS A 225 -11.15 -9.09 -15.26
CA LYS A 225 -12.47 -8.91 -14.65
C LYS A 225 -12.75 -10.06 -13.67
N LEU A 226 -13.28 -9.73 -12.49
CA LEU A 226 -13.72 -10.72 -11.51
C LEU A 226 -15.10 -11.27 -11.87
N THR A 227 -15.39 -12.49 -11.41
CA THR A 227 -16.72 -13.09 -11.44
C THR A 227 -17.71 -12.32 -10.57
N ALA A 228 -18.99 -12.54 -10.77
CA ALA A 228 -20.04 -11.83 -10.03
C ALA A 228 -19.97 -12.08 -8.51
N ASP A 229 -19.49 -13.24 -8.07
CA ASP A 229 -19.30 -13.61 -6.66
C ASP A 229 -17.94 -13.13 -6.09
N MET A 230 -17.10 -12.46 -6.89
CA MET A 230 -15.81 -11.92 -6.48
C MET A 230 -14.75 -12.96 -6.11
N LEU A 231 -14.96 -14.24 -6.39
CA LEU A 231 -14.08 -15.33 -5.93
C LEU A 231 -13.09 -15.82 -6.98
N GLU A 232 -13.33 -15.51 -8.26
CA GLU A 232 -12.52 -15.99 -9.37
C GLU A 232 -12.34 -14.90 -10.44
N MET A 233 -11.36 -15.06 -11.31
CA MET A 233 -11.26 -14.28 -12.54
C MET A 233 -12.24 -14.81 -13.58
N ALA A 234 -13.05 -13.94 -14.17
CA ALA A 234 -14.02 -14.27 -15.21
C ALA A 234 -13.37 -14.46 -16.59
N GLU A 235 -12.12 -14.07 -16.71
CA GLU A 235 -11.33 -14.10 -17.94
C GLU A 235 -9.85 -14.36 -17.65
N LYS A 236 -9.07 -14.68 -18.70
CA LYS A 236 -7.61 -14.77 -18.59
C LYS A 236 -7.03 -13.38 -18.36
N PRO A 237 -6.07 -13.20 -17.45
CA PRO A 237 -5.41 -11.91 -17.24
C PRO A 237 -4.75 -11.39 -18.52
N LYS A 238 -4.83 -10.08 -18.70
CA LYS A 238 -4.22 -9.30 -19.82
C LYS A 238 -3.24 -8.29 -19.24
N ASP A 239 -2.36 -7.77 -20.08
CA ASP A 239 -1.49 -6.65 -19.70
C ASP A 239 -2.31 -5.35 -19.58
N ALA A 240 -2.23 -4.68 -18.45
CA ALA A 240 -2.62 -3.29 -18.33
C ALA A 240 -1.49 -2.42 -18.93
N LEU A 241 -1.55 -2.21 -20.21
CA LEU A 241 -0.44 -1.65 -20.99
C LEU A 241 -0.15 -0.20 -20.61
N ILE A 242 1.08 0.07 -20.17
CA ILE A 242 1.58 1.42 -19.88
C ILE A 242 2.43 1.89 -21.09
N VAL A 243 2.09 3.08 -21.61
CA VAL A 243 2.72 3.66 -22.81
C VAL A 243 3.24 5.06 -22.51
N ASP A 244 4.16 5.52 -23.36
CA ASP A 244 4.58 6.92 -23.38
C ASP A 244 3.53 7.82 -24.11
N GLU A 245 3.77 9.12 -24.18
CA GLU A 245 2.87 10.07 -24.86
C GLU A 245 2.75 9.84 -26.39
N GLN A 246 3.66 9.07 -26.99
CA GLN A 246 3.63 8.68 -28.38
C GLN A 246 2.93 7.33 -28.60
N GLY A 247 2.47 6.68 -27.52
CA GLY A 247 1.79 5.38 -27.55
C GLY A 247 2.75 4.17 -27.63
N ASN A 248 4.06 4.38 -27.40
CA ASN A 248 5.01 3.27 -27.36
C ASN A 248 5.03 2.66 -25.94
N PRO A 249 5.15 1.33 -25.81
CA PRO A 249 5.34 0.69 -24.51
C PRO A 249 6.56 1.23 -23.78
N ILE A 250 6.46 1.41 -22.46
CA ILE A 250 7.63 1.74 -21.62
C ILE A 250 8.65 0.60 -21.71
N LEU A 251 9.93 0.94 -21.86
CA LEU A 251 11.00 -0.04 -22.02
C LEU A 251 11.47 -0.61 -20.69
N SER A 252 11.97 -1.85 -20.71
CA SER A 252 12.50 -2.54 -19.54
C SER A 252 13.69 -1.83 -18.87
N GLY A 253 14.52 -1.13 -19.64
CA GLY A 253 15.63 -0.33 -19.12
C GLY A 253 15.24 1.04 -18.57
N ASP A 254 13.97 1.44 -18.67
CA ASP A 254 13.49 2.74 -18.16
C ASP A 254 13.07 2.65 -16.69
N ASN A 255 14.03 2.60 -15.80
CA ASN A 255 13.79 2.47 -14.36
C ASN A 255 12.98 3.63 -13.75
N GLN A 256 12.87 4.77 -14.41
CA GLN A 256 12.08 5.90 -13.92
C GLN A 256 10.58 5.71 -14.15
N ARG A 257 10.18 4.92 -15.16
CA ARG A 257 8.79 4.80 -15.60
C ARG A 257 8.28 3.37 -15.68
N ARG A 258 9.18 2.36 -15.80
CA ARG A 258 8.75 0.97 -15.92
C ARG A 258 8.06 0.47 -14.65
N PHE A 259 7.05 -0.36 -14.84
CA PHE A 259 6.39 -1.07 -13.75
C PHE A 259 7.36 -1.96 -12.98
N PHE A 260 7.26 -1.93 -11.65
CA PHE A 260 7.94 -2.86 -10.76
C PHE A 260 6.90 -3.69 -9.97
N GLU A 261 6.01 -3.04 -9.22
CA GLU A 261 4.99 -3.66 -8.36
C GLU A 261 3.89 -2.66 -7.97
N GLY A 262 2.95 -3.09 -7.12
CA GLY A 262 2.04 -2.19 -6.41
C GLY A 262 1.05 -1.45 -7.32
N ALA A 263 0.47 -2.13 -8.31
CA ALA A 263 -0.55 -1.52 -9.17
C ALA A 263 -1.80 -1.15 -8.37
N TRP A 264 -2.26 0.10 -8.54
CA TRP A 264 -3.51 0.60 -7.97
C TRP A 264 -4.30 1.36 -9.01
N VAL A 265 -5.62 1.18 -9.04
CA VAL A 265 -6.48 1.92 -9.98
C VAL A 265 -7.56 2.67 -9.23
N HIS A 266 -7.75 3.93 -9.61
CA HIS A 266 -8.90 4.75 -9.18
C HIS A 266 -9.43 5.55 -10.37
N LYS A 267 -10.61 6.14 -10.22
CA LYS A 267 -11.26 6.96 -11.25
C LYS A 267 -11.36 8.40 -10.78
N TYR A 268 -10.95 9.34 -11.62
CA TYR A 268 -11.10 10.77 -11.38
C TYR A 268 -11.49 11.46 -12.69
N ASN A 269 -12.55 12.28 -12.66
CA ASN A 269 -13.08 12.97 -13.86
C ASN A 269 -13.28 12.03 -15.05
N GLU A 270 -13.95 10.90 -14.85
CA GLU A 270 -14.24 9.87 -15.85
C GLU A 270 -13.00 9.19 -16.47
N GLN A 271 -11.81 9.46 -15.98
CA GLN A 271 -10.57 8.83 -16.44
C GLN A 271 -10.06 7.82 -15.41
N TYR A 272 -9.40 6.76 -15.90
CA TYR A 272 -8.79 5.71 -15.09
C TYR A 272 -7.33 6.03 -14.85
N TYR A 273 -6.95 6.12 -13.59
CA TYR A 273 -5.58 6.38 -13.15
C TYR A 273 -4.99 5.08 -12.64
N LEU A 274 -4.04 4.54 -13.37
CA LEU A 274 -3.20 3.42 -12.92
C LEU A 274 -1.94 3.99 -12.29
N SER A 275 -1.76 3.82 -11.00
CA SER A 275 -0.53 4.18 -10.28
C SER A 275 0.21 2.93 -9.85
N TYR A 276 1.54 3.01 -9.75
CA TYR A 276 2.40 1.86 -9.52
C TYR A 276 3.79 2.27 -9.02
N SER A 277 4.48 1.35 -8.37
CA SER A 277 5.88 1.49 -7.98
C SER A 277 6.79 1.26 -9.19
N THR A 278 7.76 2.17 -9.41
CA THR A 278 8.71 2.06 -10.51
C THR A 278 9.92 1.23 -10.15
N GLY A 279 10.63 0.71 -11.17
CA GLY A 279 11.86 -0.05 -10.96
C GLY A 279 12.99 0.81 -10.40
N ASP A 280 13.79 0.25 -9.54
CA ASP A 280 15.03 0.75 -8.91
C ASP A 280 15.05 2.21 -8.39
N THR A 281 14.12 3.05 -8.83
CA THR A 281 13.97 4.46 -8.40
C THR A 281 12.91 4.66 -7.34
N HIS A 282 12.06 3.64 -7.14
CA HIS A 282 11.01 3.57 -6.11
C HIS A 282 10.09 4.80 -6.04
N ASN A 283 9.84 5.45 -7.19
CA ASN A 283 8.74 6.42 -7.29
C ASN A 283 7.40 5.67 -7.28
N ILE A 284 6.34 6.31 -6.81
CA ILE A 284 4.99 5.95 -7.24
C ILE A 284 4.67 6.80 -8.47
N ALA A 285 4.71 6.17 -9.63
CA ALA A 285 4.33 6.79 -10.90
C ALA A 285 2.85 6.58 -11.19
N TYR A 286 2.29 7.32 -12.16
CA TYR A 286 0.94 7.10 -12.63
C TYR A 286 0.81 7.30 -14.13
N ALA A 287 -0.21 6.64 -14.68
CA ALA A 287 -0.62 6.72 -16.07
C ALA A 287 -2.14 6.84 -16.17
N ILE A 288 -2.65 7.46 -17.22
CA ILE A 288 -4.09 7.73 -17.41
C ILE A 288 -4.59 7.00 -18.64
N GLY A 289 -5.77 6.36 -18.53
CA GLY A 289 -6.44 5.67 -19.63
C GLY A 289 -7.95 5.95 -19.65
N ASP A 290 -8.59 5.52 -20.74
CA ASP A 290 -10.02 5.76 -21.00
C ASP A 290 -10.89 4.55 -20.61
N ASN A 291 -10.28 3.44 -20.21
CA ASN A 291 -10.98 2.24 -19.79
C ASN A 291 -10.10 1.40 -18.85
N PRO A 292 -10.66 0.45 -18.08
CA PRO A 292 -9.92 -0.31 -17.07
C PRO A 292 -8.81 -1.22 -17.59
N TYR A 293 -8.78 -1.53 -18.89
CA TYR A 293 -7.72 -2.33 -19.49
C TYR A 293 -6.57 -1.49 -20.07
N GLY A 294 -6.73 -0.16 -20.13
CA GLY A 294 -5.79 0.72 -20.83
C GLY A 294 -5.95 0.73 -22.37
N PRO A 295 -4.95 1.18 -23.15
CA PRO A 295 -3.63 1.57 -22.65
C PRO A 295 -3.67 2.79 -21.73
N PHE A 296 -2.73 2.83 -20.78
CA PHE A 296 -2.54 3.94 -19.86
C PHE A 296 -1.32 4.76 -20.30
N VAL A 297 -1.52 6.06 -20.53
CA VAL A 297 -0.43 6.98 -20.91
C VAL A 297 0.25 7.52 -19.67
N HIS A 298 1.54 7.23 -19.51
CA HIS A 298 2.35 7.73 -18.40
C HIS A 298 2.30 9.26 -18.29
N LYS A 299 2.07 9.80 -17.08
CA LYS A 299 1.92 11.25 -16.85
C LYS A 299 2.91 11.83 -15.83
N GLY A 300 3.48 11.03 -14.96
CA GLY A 300 4.43 11.52 -13.95
C GLY A 300 4.41 10.70 -12.68
N ASN A 301 4.77 11.35 -11.57
CA ASN A 301 4.85 10.70 -10.27
C ASN A 301 3.75 11.22 -9.33
N VAL A 302 3.18 10.33 -8.55
CA VAL A 302 2.32 10.62 -7.39
C VAL A 302 3.19 10.96 -6.19
N LEU A 303 4.21 10.12 -5.93
CA LEU A 303 5.10 10.25 -4.77
C LEU A 303 6.56 10.06 -5.20
N LEU A 304 7.44 10.93 -4.72
CA LEU A 304 8.88 10.77 -4.84
C LEU A 304 9.39 9.67 -3.90
N PRO A 305 10.63 9.16 -4.08
CA PRO A 305 11.17 8.09 -3.26
C PRO A 305 11.10 8.38 -1.77
N VAL A 306 10.75 7.36 -1.02
CA VAL A 306 10.71 7.35 0.45
C VAL A 306 12.04 6.85 1.04
N GLN A 307 12.20 6.90 2.36
CA GLN A 307 13.23 6.12 3.03
C GLN A 307 12.83 4.64 3.03
N GLY A 308 13.72 3.76 2.61
CA GLY A 308 13.50 2.32 2.47
C GLY A 308 13.64 1.86 1.03
N TRP A 309 13.62 0.55 0.81
CA TRP A 309 13.77 -0.04 -0.51
C TRP A 309 12.47 -0.10 -1.30
N THR A 310 11.37 -0.51 -0.66
CA THR A 310 10.06 -0.61 -1.31
C THR A 310 9.27 0.69 -1.18
N ASN A 311 8.34 0.90 -2.11
CA ASN A 311 7.33 1.94 -2.03
C ASN A 311 6.02 1.40 -2.60
N HIS A 312 4.98 1.32 -1.79
CA HIS A 312 3.68 0.80 -2.16
C HIS A 312 2.59 1.71 -1.58
N HIS A 313 1.41 1.76 -2.22
CA HIS A 313 0.43 2.79 -1.92
C HIS A 313 -1.01 2.37 -2.24
N SER A 314 -1.93 3.19 -1.77
CA SER A 314 -3.31 3.27 -2.25
C SER A 314 -3.77 4.71 -2.33
N ILE A 315 -4.79 4.98 -3.14
CA ILE A 315 -5.39 6.32 -3.30
C ILE A 315 -6.89 6.18 -3.08
N VAL A 316 -7.45 6.99 -2.18
CA VAL A 316 -8.86 6.93 -1.81
C VAL A 316 -9.46 8.33 -1.72
N GLU A 317 -10.72 8.45 -2.12
CA GLU A 317 -11.52 9.66 -1.88
C GLU A 317 -12.29 9.53 -0.57
N PHE A 318 -12.27 10.60 0.23
CA PHE A 318 -13.09 10.74 1.44
C PHE A 318 -13.69 12.14 1.49
N GLU A 319 -15.01 12.25 1.46
CA GLU A 319 -15.77 13.50 1.52
C GLU A 319 -15.30 14.60 0.53
N GLY A 320 -15.03 14.20 -0.71
CA GLY A 320 -14.63 15.09 -1.80
C GLY A 320 -13.17 15.49 -1.80
N LYS A 321 -12.36 14.89 -0.94
CA LYS A 321 -10.90 15.04 -0.90
C LYS A 321 -10.22 13.73 -1.17
N TRP A 322 -9.04 13.79 -1.78
CA TRP A 322 -8.24 12.63 -2.11
C TRP A 322 -7.06 12.46 -1.16
N TYR A 323 -6.74 11.21 -0.82
CA TYR A 323 -5.66 10.87 0.10
C TYR A 323 -4.82 9.75 -0.48
N LEU A 324 -3.50 9.91 -0.38
CA LEU A 324 -2.51 8.89 -0.64
C LEU A 324 -2.13 8.23 0.68
N PHE A 325 -2.23 6.91 0.73
CA PHE A 325 -1.62 6.09 1.78
C PHE A 325 -0.38 5.43 1.19
N TYR A 326 0.73 5.45 1.93
CA TYR A 326 2.02 4.91 1.50
C TYR A 326 2.81 4.42 2.72
N HIS A 327 3.96 3.81 2.52
CA HIS A 327 4.85 3.43 3.63
C HIS A 327 6.25 4.01 3.46
N ASP A 328 6.98 4.07 4.57
CA ASP A 328 8.43 4.28 4.63
C ASP A 328 9.02 3.50 5.81
N THR A 329 10.27 3.79 6.19
CA THR A 329 10.97 3.11 7.28
C THR A 329 11.34 4.05 8.43
N GLU A 330 10.62 5.14 8.65
CA GLU A 330 10.95 6.15 9.68
C GLU A 330 11.12 5.54 11.07
N LEU A 331 10.26 4.59 11.46
CA LEU A 331 10.28 4.03 12.82
C LEU A 331 11.47 3.12 13.08
N SER A 332 11.96 2.41 12.07
CA SER A 332 13.02 1.40 12.24
C SER A 332 14.35 1.78 11.56
N GLY A 333 14.27 2.45 10.42
CA GLY A 333 15.39 2.59 9.49
C GLY A 333 15.69 1.32 8.69
N GLU A 334 14.94 0.22 8.92
CA GLU A 334 15.19 -1.09 8.33
C GLU A 334 14.18 -1.39 7.22
N THR A 335 14.66 -1.88 6.08
CA THR A 335 13.86 -2.05 4.85
C THR A 335 12.65 -2.99 5.01
N HIS A 336 12.71 -3.92 5.95
CA HIS A 336 11.67 -4.94 6.20
C HIS A 336 10.79 -4.64 7.42
N LEU A 337 10.97 -3.49 8.07
CA LEU A 337 10.18 -3.05 9.24
C LEU A 337 9.64 -1.64 8.97
N ARG A 338 8.62 -1.58 8.15
CA ARG A 338 8.06 -0.35 7.58
C ARG A 338 6.95 0.24 8.45
N ASN A 339 6.52 1.44 8.11
CA ASN A 339 5.37 2.08 8.75
C ASN A 339 4.52 2.83 7.73
N ILE A 340 3.21 2.70 7.86
CA ILE A 340 2.24 3.37 6.98
C ILE A 340 2.05 4.83 7.34
N LYS A 341 1.83 5.64 6.32
CA LYS A 341 1.59 7.09 6.39
C LYS A 341 0.44 7.51 5.47
N MET A 342 -0.02 8.75 5.63
CA MET A 342 -1.06 9.35 4.81
C MET A 342 -0.66 10.78 4.43
N ALA A 343 -1.03 11.19 3.21
CA ALA A 343 -0.90 12.55 2.70
C ALA A 343 -2.17 12.96 1.95
N GLU A 344 -2.57 14.23 2.00
CA GLU A 344 -3.59 14.75 1.10
C GLU A 344 -3.02 14.77 -0.33
N LEU A 345 -3.80 14.27 -1.29
CA LEU A 345 -3.45 14.25 -2.70
C LEU A 345 -4.27 15.28 -3.45
N GLN A 346 -3.63 16.04 -4.33
CA GLN A 346 -4.28 17.11 -5.09
C GLN A 346 -4.10 16.90 -6.60
N TYR A 347 -5.15 17.27 -7.35
CA TYR A 347 -5.13 17.31 -8.80
C TYR A 347 -4.96 18.74 -9.31
N ASN A 348 -4.25 18.87 -10.41
CA ASN A 348 -4.23 20.10 -11.18
C ASN A 348 -5.52 20.25 -12.02
N PRO A 349 -5.84 21.45 -12.54
CA PRO A 349 -7.02 21.67 -13.36
C PRO A 349 -7.08 20.82 -14.64
N ASP A 350 -5.94 20.34 -15.12
CA ASP A 350 -5.82 19.45 -16.29
C ASP A 350 -5.95 17.96 -15.95
N GLY A 351 -6.22 17.63 -14.68
CA GLY A 351 -6.34 16.26 -14.19
C GLY A 351 -5.00 15.61 -13.80
N THR A 352 -3.86 16.26 -14.01
CA THR A 352 -2.58 15.70 -13.53
C THR A 352 -2.49 15.76 -12.00
N ILE A 353 -1.76 14.81 -11.40
CA ILE A 353 -1.56 14.74 -9.95
C ILE A 353 -0.40 15.66 -9.55
N GLN A 354 -0.56 16.42 -8.47
CA GLN A 354 0.55 17.16 -7.85
C GLN A 354 1.45 16.20 -7.11
N THR A 355 2.70 16.08 -7.58
CA THR A 355 3.68 15.17 -6.99
C THR A 355 3.98 15.50 -5.53
N ILE A 356 3.86 14.51 -4.66
CA ILE A 356 4.14 14.61 -3.23
C ILE A 356 5.62 14.31 -2.98
N ASN A 357 6.30 15.20 -2.24
CA ASN A 357 7.62 14.92 -1.67
C ASN A 357 7.42 14.47 -0.22
N PRO A 358 7.78 13.22 0.16
CA PRO A 358 7.60 12.72 1.53
C PRO A 358 8.56 13.35 2.53
N MET A 359 9.65 13.98 2.04
CA MET A 359 10.70 14.61 2.85
C MET A 359 10.48 16.13 2.95
N LYS A 360 10.94 16.75 4.07
CA LYS A 360 10.94 18.21 4.28
C LYS A 360 12.00 18.91 3.46
#